data_5d1f7862c24d7ce7b7c44cef6663ae1a
#
_entry.id   5d1f7862c24d7ce7b7c44cef6663ae1a
#
_cell.length_a   1.000
_cell.length_b   1.000
_cell.length_c   1.000
_cell.angle_alpha   90.00
_cell.angle_beta   90.00
_cell.angle_gamma   90.00
#
_symmetry.space_group_name_H-M   'P 1'
#
loop_
_entity.id
_entity.type
_entity.pdbx_description
1 polymer ?
#
loop_
_entity_poly.entity_id
_entity_poly.type
_entity_poly.pdbx_seq_one_letter_code
_entity_poly.pdbx_strand_id
1 'polypeptide(L)'
;FSGSLPPGCEHYYYAKLMDKCSGIKCVLDASGSAFEAGLELQPYMVKPNSYELSLYAKKELSTPREHLQAALELVRRGVNIVCVSMGQNGALITDGLKAFYAPPVQVRVKSAVGAGDAMVAGCVKGISDGMDMERFFIQGVAAATACVLVEGTTPLREDFEHMLPRVEIEEMEI
;
A
#
# COMPACT_ATOMS: atom_id res chain seq x y z
N PHE A 1 -8.59 -7.42 1.38
CA PHE A 1 -8.01 -8.71 0.97
C PHE A 1 -6.50 -8.57 1.07
N SER A 2 -5.87 -9.32 1.98
CA SER A 2 -4.44 -9.19 2.23
C SER A 2 -3.79 -10.57 2.41
N GLY A 3 -2.53 -10.68 1.98
CA GLY A 3 -1.70 -11.85 2.16
C GLY A 3 -1.75 -12.87 1.03
N SER A 4 -1.00 -13.95 1.24
CA SER A 4 -0.92 -15.06 0.29
C SER A 4 -2.12 -16.00 0.43
N LEU A 5 -2.60 -16.51 -0.69
CA LEU A 5 -3.63 -17.54 -0.68
C LEU A 5 -3.06 -18.86 -0.11
N PRO A 6 -3.83 -19.60 0.71
CA PRO A 6 -3.37 -20.89 1.23
C PRO A 6 -3.18 -21.91 0.10
N PRO A 7 -2.34 -22.94 0.33
CA PRO A 7 -2.16 -24.02 -0.63
C PRO A 7 -3.49 -24.66 -1.04
N GLY A 8 -3.68 -24.88 -2.33
CA GLY A 8 -4.91 -25.43 -2.89
C GLY A 8 -6.01 -24.42 -3.22
N CYS A 9 -5.85 -23.15 -2.81
CA CYS A 9 -6.71 -22.07 -3.29
C CYS A 9 -6.36 -21.68 -4.72
N GLU A 10 -7.38 -21.46 -5.52
CA GLU A 10 -7.25 -20.96 -6.87
C GLU A 10 -6.79 -19.48 -6.87
N HIS A 11 -5.89 -19.11 -7.77
CA HIS A 11 -5.33 -17.75 -7.84
C HIS A 11 -6.38 -16.63 -7.99
N TYR A 12 -7.55 -16.92 -8.53
CA TYR A 12 -8.66 -15.99 -8.69
C TYR A 12 -9.60 -15.93 -7.47
N TYR A 13 -9.22 -16.52 -6.32
CA TYR A 13 -10.10 -16.57 -5.15
C TYR A 13 -10.44 -15.18 -4.61
N TYR A 14 -9.45 -14.28 -4.52
CA TYR A 14 -9.71 -12.88 -4.14
C TYR A 14 -10.61 -12.17 -5.14
N ALA A 15 -10.41 -12.38 -6.45
CA ALA A 15 -11.28 -11.81 -7.47
C ALA A 15 -12.73 -12.28 -7.31
N LYS A 16 -12.96 -13.58 -7.04
CA LYS A 16 -14.28 -14.11 -6.74
C LYS A 16 -14.95 -13.48 -5.51
N LEU A 17 -14.17 -13.19 -4.47
CA LEU A 17 -14.69 -12.52 -3.27
C LEU A 17 -15.00 -11.04 -3.56
N MET A 18 -14.13 -10.36 -4.27
CA MET A 18 -14.31 -8.95 -4.65
C MET A 18 -15.55 -8.75 -5.54
N ASP A 19 -15.80 -9.64 -6.48
CA ASP A 19 -16.99 -9.64 -7.33
C ASP A 19 -18.30 -9.66 -6.50
N LYS A 20 -18.30 -10.37 -5.36
CA LYS A 20 -19.43 -10.39 -4.43
C LYS A 20 -19.57 -9.13 -3.57
N CYS A 21 -18.55 -8.28 -3.56
CA CYS A 21 -18.50 -7.02 -2.80
C CYS A 21 -18.88 -5.81 -3.67
N SER A 22 -19.78 -5.98 -4.65
CA SER A 22 -20.21 -4.88 -5.53
C SER A 22 -20.70 -3.67 -4.73
N GLY A 23 -20.20 -2.49 -5.08
CA GLY A 23 -20.51 -1.24 -4.36
C GLY A 23 -19.71 -1.00 -3.07
N ILE A 24 -18.82 -1.92 -2.68
CA ILE A 24 -17.94 -1.77 -1.52
C ILE A 24 -16.52 -1.44 -2.01
N LYS A 25 -15.85 -0.52 -1.34
CA LYS A 25 -14.44 -0.21 -1.60
C LYS A 25 -13.57 -1.42 -1.24
N CYS A 26 -13.06 -2.13 -2.24
CA CYS A 26 -12.16 -3.25 -2.04
C CYS A 26 -10.70 -2.80 -2.04
N VAL A 27 -9.95 -3.19 -1.02
CA VAL A 27 -8.50 -2.98 -0.94
C VAL A 27 -7.82 -4.32 -1.12
N LEU A 28 -6.82 -4.38 -2.02
CA LEU A 28 -6.09 -5.60 -2.35
C LEU A 28 -4.60 -5.44 -2.06
N ASP A 29 -4.08 -6.27 -1.18
CA ASP A 29 -2.65 -6.43 -0.88
C ASP A 29 -2.28 -7.90 -1.06
N ALA A 30 -2.02 -8.29 -2.28
CA ALA A 30 -1.68 -9.64 -2.69
C ALA A 30 -0.49 -9.62 -3.66
N SER A 31 0.07 -10.78 -3.96
CA SER A 31 1.20 -10.90 -4.88
C SER A 31 0.95 -11.92 -5.99
N GLY A 32 1.76 -11.84 -7.04
CA GLY A 32 1.74 -12.81 -8.15
C GLY A 32 0.40 -12.91 -8.85
N SER A 33 0.00 -14.15 -9.17
CA SER A 33 -1.22 -14.42 -9.94
C SER A 33 -2.52 -14.02 -9.22
N ALA A 34 -2.54 -13.99 -7.88
CA ALA A 34 -3.68 -13.51 -7.11
C ALA A 34 -3.86 -12.00 -7.25
N PHE A 35 -2.76 -11.25 -7.29
CA PHE A 35 -2.77 -9.82 -7.56
C PHE A 35 -3.29 -9.53 -8.97
N GLU A 36 -2.72 -10.20 -9.99
CA GLU A 36 -3.14 -10.02 -11.39
C GLU A 36 -4.63 -10.32 -11.59
N ALA A 37 -5.13 -11.42 -11.02
CA ALA A 37 -6.55 -11.76 -11.10
C ALA A 37 -7.44 -10.72 -10.40
N GLY A 38 -6.98 -10.18 -9.26
CA GLY A 38 -7.70 -9.15 -8.52
C GLY A 38 -7.76 -7.80 -9.23
N LEU A 39 -6.74 -7.46 -10.03
CA LEU A 39 -6.72 -6.21 -10.81
C LEU A 39 -7.85 -6.13 -11.84
N GLU A 40 -8.32 -7.27 -12.37
CA GLU A 40 -9.42 -7.31 -13.33
C GLU A 40 -10.75 -6.80 -12.71
N LEU A 41 -10.86 -6.81 -11.38
CA LEU A 41 -12.02 -6.28 -10.64
C LEU A 41 -11.87 -4.80 -10.27
N GLN A 42 -10.82 -4.13 -10.73
CA GLN A 42 -10.57 -2.71 -10.52
C GLN A 42 -10.72 -2.30 -9.04
N PRO A 43 -9.87 -2.84 -8.15
CA PRO A 43 -9.97 -2.54 -6.71
C PRO A 43 -9.86 -1.05 -6.43
N TYR A 44 -10.52 -0.60 -5.36
CA TYR A 44 -10.44 0.78 -4.91
C TYR A 44 -9.01 1.19 -4.55
N MET A 45 -8.26 0.31 -3.89
CA MET A 45 -6.83 0.54 -3.60
C MET A 45 -6.05 -0.76 -3.72
N VAL A 46 -4.84 -0.66 -4.25
CA VAL A 46 -3.84 -1.72 -4.18
C VAL A 46 -2.59 -1.23 -3.47
N LYS A 47 -1.86 -2.16 -2.81
CA LYS A 47 -0.60 -1.82 -2.15
C LYS A 47 0.53 -2.80 -2.54
N PRO A 48 1.10 -2.73 -3.73
CA PRO A 48 2.32 -3.46 -4.03
C PRO A 48 3.52 -2.89 -3.25
N ASN A 49 4.49 -3.74 -2.92
CA ASN A 49 5.82 -3.26 -2.54
C ASN A 49 6.68 -3.00 -3.80
N SER A 50 7.87 -2.42 -3.59
CA SER A 50 8.81 -2.09 -4.69
C SER A 50 9.13 -3.30 -5.57
N TYR A 51 9.34 -4.47 -4.98
CA TYR A 51 9.66 -5.70 -5.71
C TYR A 51 8.46 -6.20 -6.53
N GLU A 52 7.28 -6.24 -5.94
CA GLU A 52 6.04 -6.67 -6.61
C GLU A 52 5.71 -5.74 -7.79
N LEU A 53 5.87 -4.43 -7.58
CA LEU A 53 5.65 -3.43 -8.63
C LEU A 53 6.68 -3.56 -9.76
N SER A 54 7.95 -3.87 -9.44
CA SER A 54 9.00 -4.14 -10.43
C SER A 54 8.69 -5.38 -11.28
N LEU A 55 8.18 -6.44 -10.64
CA LEU A 55 7.73 -7.65 -11.37
C LEU A 55 6.58 -7.33 -12.31
N TYR A 56 5.58 -6.56 -11.84
CA TYR A 56 4.46 -6.11 -12.66
C TYR A 56 4.94 -5.26 -13.84
N ALA A 57 5.80 -4.28 -13.61
CA ALA A 57 6.36 -3.39 -14.62
C ALA A 57 7.38 -4.09 -15.55
N LYS A 58 7.81 -5.32 -15.23
CA LYS A 58 8.84 -6.10 -15.95
C LYS A 58 10.14 -5.33 -16.11
N LYS A 59 10.47 -4.50 -15.15
CA LYS A 59 11.71 -3.71 -15.11
C LYS A 59 12.10 -3.40 -13.67
N GLU A 60 13.38 -3.17 -13.45
CA GLU A 60 13.88 -2.67 -12.17
C GLU A 60 13.43 -1.23 -11.94
N LEU A 61 12.99 -0.93 -10.72
CA LEU A 61 12.55 0.40 -10.30
C LEU A 61 13.47 0.86 -9.16
N SER A 62 14.17 1.96 -9.37
CA SER A 62 15.23 2.44 -8.45
C SER A 62 14.89 3.78 -7.80
N THR A 63 14.06 4.60 -8.43
CA THR A 63 13.71 5.94 -7.97
C THR A 63 12.22 6.07 -7.65
N PRO A 64 11.79 6.98 -6.75
CA PRO A 64 10.37 7.26 -6.52
C PRO A 64 9.62 7.61 -7.81
N ARG A 65 10.26 8.33 -8.75
CA ARG A 65 9.64 8.68 -10.03
C ARG A 65 9.37 7.47 -10.91
N GLU A 66 10.27 6.49 -10.95
CA GLU A 66 10.04 5.23 -11.69
C GLU A 66 8.93 4.41 -11.06
N HIS A 67 8.85 4.36 -9.73
CA HIS A 67 7.73 3.71 -9.02
C HIS A 67 6.41 4.43 -9.32
N LEU A 68 6.39 5.76 -9.34
CA LEU A 68 5.20 6.53 -9.72
C LEU A 68 4.73 6.19 -11.14
N GLN A 69 5.65 6.15 -12.11
CA GLN A 69 5.29 5.80 -13.48
C GLN A 69 4.68 4.38 -13.58
N ALA A 70 5.24 3.42 -12.86
CA ALA A 70 4.69 2.06 -12.81
C ALA A 70 3.32 2.02 -12.07
N ALA A 71 3.15 2.80 -11.00
CA ALA A 71 1.87 2.93 -10.30
C ALA A 71 0.78 3.53 -11.19
N LEU A 72 1.12 4.52 -12.02
CA LEU A 72 0.19 5.13 -12.98
C LEU A 72 -0.31 4.13 -14.04
N GLU A 73 0.48 3.10 -14.39
CA GLU A 73 0.00 2.02 -15.26
C GLU A 73 -1.13 1.22 -14.60
N LEU A 74 -1.04 0.97 -13.28
CA LEU A 74 -2.12 0.32 -12.53
C LEU A 74 -3.38 1.20 -12.48
N VAL A 75 -3.22 2.51 -12.30
CA VAL A 75 -4.34 3.46 -12.35
C VAL A 75 -5.01 3.42 -13.73
N ARG A 76 -4.24 3.40 -14.83
CA ARG A 76 -4.79 3.28 -16.20
C ARG A 76 -5.55 1.97 -16.43
N ARG A 77 -5.25 0.92 -15.68
CA ARG A 77 -6.03 -0.34 -15.68
C ARG A 77 -7.33 -0.28 -14.87
N GLY A 78 -7.62 0.85 -14.23
CA GLY A 78 -8.87 1.07 -13.50
C GLY A 78 -8.76 0.98 -11.98
N VAL A 79 -7.55 0.81 -11.44
CA VAL A 79 -7.34 0.94 -9.98
C VAL A 79 -7.51 2.40 -9.58
N ASN A 80 -8.34 2.70 -8.57
CA ASN A 80 -8.55 4.08 -8.17
C ASN A 80 -7.35 4.68 -7.42
N ILE A 81 -6.69 3.89 -6.57
CA ILE A 81 -5.57 4.36 -5.76
C ILE A 81 -4.48 3.29 -5.72
N VAL A 82 -3.25 3.69 -5.97
CA VAL A 82 -2.07 2.82 -5.84
C VAL A 82 -1.17 3.39 -4.75
N CYS A 83 -0.95 2.60 -3.69
CA CYS A 83 -0.01 2.89 -2.61
C CYS A 83 1.19 1.95 -2.74
N VAL A 84 2.40 2.46 -2.84
CA VAL A 84 3.61 1.64 -3.01
C VAL A 84 4.49 1.76 -1.79
N SER A 85 4.80 0.63 -1.15
CA SER A 85 5.79 0.59 -0.08
C SER A 85 7.19 0.30 -0.64
N MET A 86 8.18 1.13 -0.29
CA MET A 86 9.54 1.02 -0.81
C MET A 86 10.58 0.76 0.31
N GLY A 87 10.11 0.27 1.47
CA GLY A 87 10.94 -0.06 2.62
C GLY A 87 11.76 1.14 3.10
N GLN A 88 13.09 1.00 3.12
CA GLN A 88 13.99 2.08 3.53
C GLN A 88 13.99 3.30 2.59
N ASN A 89 13.35 3.21 1.44
CA ASN A 89 13.21 4.31 0.48
C ASN A 89 11.84 5.01 0.61
N GLY A 90 11.09 4.77 1.70
CA GLY A 90 9.83 5.43 1.97
C GLY A 90 8.62 4.75 1.32
N ALA A 91 7.66 5.56 0.90
CA ALA A 91 6.44 5.11 0.25
C ALA A 91 5.90 6.18 -0.71
N LEU A 92 5.04 5.79 -1.63
CA LEU A 92 4.29 6.74 -2.46
C LEU A 92 2.83 6.30 -2.63
N ILE A 93 1.99 7.27 -2.97
CA ILE A 93 0.59 7.03 -3.29
C ILE A 93 0.16 7.89 -4.47
N THR A 94 -0.74 7.38 -5.30
CA THR A 94 -1.34 8.15 -6.40
C THR A 94 -2.76 7.66 -6.73
N ASP A 95 -3.60 8.59 -7.18
CA ASP A 95 -4.92 8.33 -7.78
C ASP A 95 -4.94 8.67 -9.29
N GLY A 96 -3.77 9.02 -9.85
CA GLY A 96 -3.62 9.46 -11.23
C GLY A 96 -3.87 10.94 -11.48
N LEU A 97 -4.41 11.67 -10.49
CA LEU A 97 -4.58 13.13 -10.52
C LEU A 97 -3.61 13.84 -9.58
N LYS A 98 -3.29 13.17 -8.47
CA LYS A 98 -2.31 13.61 -7.47
C LYS A 98 -1.38 12.44 -7.14
N ALA A 99 -0.18 12.78 -6.74
CA ALA A 99 0.77 11.82 -6.21
C ALA A 99 1.52 12.43 -5.02
N PHE A 100 1.75 11.63 -3.98
CA PHE A 100 2.52 12.02 -2.81
C PHE A 100 3.62 10.99 -2.55
N TYR A 101 4.77 11.47 -2.15
CA TYR A 101 5.90 10.67 -1.68
C TYR A 101 6.15 10.96 -0.21
N ALA A 102 6.28 9.93 0.58
CA ALA A 102 6.73 10.00 1.96
C ALA A 102 8.18 9.50 2.05
N PRO A 103 9.16 10.36 2.34
CA PRO A 103 10.51 9.93 2.66
C PRO A 103 10.51 8.97 3.87
N PRO A 104 11.53 8.10 4.01
CA PRO A 104 11.57 7.17 5.12
C PRO A 104 11.72 7.91 6.45
N VAL A 105 10.85 7.65 7.40
CA VAL A 105 10.99 8.15 8.77
C VAL A 105 12.20 7.44 9.42
N GLN A 106 13.18 8.22 9.86
CA GLN A 106 14.41 7.68 10.45
C GLN A 106 14.13 7.08 11.83
N VAL A 107 14.15 5.76 11.90
CA VAL A 107 13.89 4.98 13.12
C VAL A 107 14.83 3.78 13.22
N ARG A 108 14.98 3.25 14.43
CA ARG A 108 15.70 1.98 14.64
C ARG A 108 14.73 0.82 14.37
N VAL A 109 14.84 0.21 13.22
CA VAL A 109 14.02 -0.95 12.82
C VAL A 109 14.40 -2.17 13.68
N LYS A 110 13.40 -2.81 14.29
CA LYS A 110 13.53 -4.11 14.99
C LYS A 110 13.07 -5.26 14.09
N SER A 111 11.95 -5.09 13.40
CA SER A 111 11.41 -6.07 12.45
C SER A 111 10.67 -5.34 11.33
N ALA A 112 10.78 -5.82 10.10
CA ALA A 112 9.99 -5.31 8.97
C ALA A 112 8.72 -6.15 8.71
N VAL A 113 8.52 -7.25 9.48
CA VAL A 113 7.37 -8.14 9.30
C VAL A 113 6.10 -7.42 9.74
N GLY A 114 5.07 -7.48 8.91
CA GLY A 114 3.78 -6.84 9.17
C GLY A 114 3.70 -5.34 8.85
N ALA A 115 4.80 -4.68 8.46
CA ALA A 115 4.77 -3.26 8.12
C ALA A 115 3.85 -2.95 6.93
N GLY A 116 3.80 -3.84 5.93
CA GLY A 116 2.88 -3.73 4.80
C GLY A 116 1.42 -3.80 5.24
N ASP A 117 1.08 -4.79 6.07
CA ASP A 117 -0.28 -4.96 6.62
C ASP A 117 -0.67 -3.76 7.50
N ALA A 118 0.26 -3.26 8.33
CA ALA A 118 0.04 -2.07 9.14
C ALA A 118 -0.22 -0.83 8.27
N MET A 119 0.50 -0.67 7.14
CA MET A 119 0.25 0.41 6.18
C MET A 119 -1.16 0.30 5.60
N VAL A 120 -1.56 -0.88 5.15
CA VAL A 120 -2.93 -1.12 4.65
C VAL A 120 -3.96 -0.77 5.72
N ALA A 121 -3.76 -1.22 6.96
CA ALA A 121 -4.68 -0.95 8.06
C ALA A 121 -4.83 0.55 8.34
N GLY A 122 -3.73 1.30 8.36
CA GLY A 122 -3.74 2.76 8.52
C GLY A 122 -4.47 3.47 7.39
N CYS A 123 -4.21 3.09 6.13
CA CYS A 123 -4.91 3.63 4.97
C CYS A 123 -6.42 3.30 5.03
N VAL A 124 -6.78 2.04 5.28
CA VAL A 124 -8.20 1.61 5.36
C VAL A 124 -8.95 2.34 6.47
N LYS A 125 -8.31 2.53 7.63
CA LYS A 125 -8.91 3.32 8.73
C LYS A 125 -9.19 4.74 8.30
N GLY A 126 -8.23 5.43 7.67
CA GLY A 126 -8.41 6.80 7.19
C GLY A 126 -9.48 6.89 6.07
N ILE A 127 -9.51 5.93 5.15
CA ILE A 127 -10.57 5.83 4.12
C ILE A 127 -11.95 5.67 4.78
N SER A 128 -12.05 4.82 5.79
CA SER A 128 -13.30 4.59 6.55
C SER A 128 -13.77 5.83 7.31
N ASP A 129 -12.82 6.65 7.78
CA ASP A 129 -13.10 7.91 8.47
C ASP A 129 -13.41 9.07 7.50
N GLY A 130 -13.40 8.80 6.18
CA GLY A 130 -13.68 9.82 5.16
C GLY A 130 -12.54 10.81 4.93
N MET A 131 -11.32 10.46 5.29
CA MET A 131 -10.14 11.31 5.06
C MET A 131 -9.79 11.39 3.58
N ASP A 132 -9.18 12.50 3.16
CA ASP A 132 -8.56 12.65 1.85
C ASP A 132 -7.31 11.74 1.71
N MET A 133 -6.82 11.59 0.46
CA MET A 133 -5.73 10.68 0.13
C MET A 133 -4.44 11.03 0.89
N GLU A 134 -4.13 12.31 1.01
CA GLU A 134 -2.97 12.81 1.74
C GLU A 134 -2.98 12.33 3.20
N ARG A 135 -4.09 12.55 3.90
CA ARG A 135 -4.23 12.22 5.32
C ARG A 135 -4.23 10.72 5.58
N PHE A 136 -4.96 9.94 4.81
CA PHE A 136 -4.96 8.50 5.05
C PHE A 136 -3.62 7.85 4.63
N PHE A 137 -2.88 8.43 3.69
CA PHE A 137 -1.53 8.00 3.38
C PHE A 137 -0.57 8.24 4.54
N ILE A 138 -0.60 9.43 5.16
CA ILE A 138 0.16 9.74 6.39
C ILE A 138 -0.15 8.70 7.48
N GLN A 139 -1.41 8.34 7.69
CA GLN A 139 -1.78 7.29 8.65
C GLN A 139 -1.19 5.93 8.29
N GLY A 140 -1.23 5.55 7.01
CA GLY A 140 -0.63 4.31 6.53
C GLY A 140 0.88 4.25 6.79
N VAL A 141 1.60 5.33 6.45
CA VAL A 141 3.06 5.42 6.67
C VAL A 141 3.39 5.41 8.17
N ALA A 142 2.63 6.14 8.99
CA ALA A 142 2.81 6.16 10.44
C ALA A 142 2.59 4.77 11.06
N ALA A 143 1.56 4.04 10.63
CA ALA A 143 1.27 2.69 11.10
C ALA A 143 2.37 1.71 10.71
N ALA A 144 2.85 1.77 9.45
CA ALA A 144 3.98 0.96 8.99
C ALA A 144 5.25 1.25 9.80
N THR A 145 5.54 2.54 10.05
CA THR A 145 6.71 2.96 10.83
C THR A 145 6.61 2.52 12.28
N ALA A 146 5.45 2.63 12.91
CA ALA A 146 5.23 2.12 14.26
C ALA A 146 5.43 0.59 14.34
N CYS A 147 4.96 -0.14 13.33
CA CYS A 147 5.12 -1.59 13.25
C CYS A 147 6.58 -2.03 13.25
N VAL A 148 7.48 -1.31 12.57
CA VAL A 148 8.89 -1.70 12.52
C VAL A 148 9.67 -1.41 13.82
N LEU A 149 9.08 -0.71 14.80
CA LEU A 149 9.69 -0.42 16.09
C LEU A 149 9.59 -1.59 17.09
N VAL A 150 8.75 -2.58 16.82
CA VAL A 150 8.51 -3.71 17.72
C VAL A 150 9.05 -5.02 17.14
N GLU A 151 9.30 -6.02 17.97
CA GLU A 151 9.76 -7.35 17.53
C GLU A 151 8.61 -8.19 16.94
N GLY A 152 7.37 -7.83 17.20
CA GLY A 152 6.18 -8.48 16.66
C GLY A 152 5.58 -7.70 15.50
N THR A 153 4.31 -7.93 15.24
CA THR A 153 3.53 -7.28 14.18
C THR A 153 2.48 -6.31 14.71
N THR A 154 2.42 -6.13 16.04
CA THR A 154 1.38 -5.35 16.71
C THR A 154 2.03 -4.21 17.50
N PRO A 155 2.19 -3.02 16.91
CA PRO A 155 2.67 -1.85 17.61
C PRO A 155 1.64 -1.39 18.65
N LEU A 156 2.09 -0.69 19.69
CA LEU A 156 1.19 -0.02 20.61
C LEU A 156 0.57 1.21 19.94
N ARG A 157 -0.59 1.60 20.43
CA ARG A 157 -1.26 2.83 19.96
C ARG A 157 -0.37 4.07 20.15
N GLU A 158 0.37 4.12 21.24
CA GLU A 158 1.33 5.20 21.52
C GLU A 158 2.44 5.29 20.47
N ASP A 159 2.95 4.15 19.98
CA ASP A 159 3.95 4.12 18.90
C ASP A 159 3.40 4.78 17.64
N PHE A 160 2.15 4.45 17.28
CA PHE A 160 1.47 5.04 16.13
C PHE A 160 1.26 6.56 16.30
N GLU A 161 0.71 6.98 17.44
CA GLU A 161 0.47 8.40 17.74
C GLU A 161 1.78 9.22 17.76
N HIS A 162 2.89 8.60 18.13
CA HIS A 162 4.23 9.21 18.11
C HIS A 162 4.79 9.34 16.68
N MET A 163 4.42 8.44 15.78
CA MET A 163 4.91 8.47 14.41
C MET A 163 4.12 9.43 13.52
N LEU A 164 2.82 9.66 13.77
CA LEU A 164 1.98 10.53 12.96
C LEU A 164 2.62 11.91 12.66
N PRO A 165 3.10 12.69 13.64
CA PRO A 165 3.67 14.02 13.38
C PRO A 165 5.07 13.98 12.75
N ARG A 166 5.66 12.79 12.57
CA ARG A 166 6.99 12.61 11.99
C ARG A 166 6.95 12.23 10.51
N VAL A 167 5.76 11.90 10.00
CA VAL A 167 5.59 11.60 8.59
C VAL A 167 5.53 12.92 7.81
N GLU A 168 6.52 13.13 7.00
CA GLU A 168 6.56 14.20 6.02
C GLU A 168 6.12 13.64 4.66
N ILE A 169 5.49 14.47 3.85
CA ILE A 169 5.09 14.10 2.49
C ILE A 169 5.42 15.23 1.52
N GLU A 170 5.71 14.86 0.30
CA GLU A 170 6.01 15.75 -0.81
C GLU A 170 5.04 15.45 -1.95
N GLU A 171 4.42 16.48 -2.55
CA GLU A 171 3.62 16.30 -3.75
C GLU A 171 4.56 16.06 -4.94
N MET A 172 4.23 15.04 -5.75
CA MET A 172 5.00 14.68 -6.94
C MET A 172 4.27 15.13 -8.20
N GLU A 173 5.01 15.61 -9.17
CA GLU A 173 4.48 15.87 -10.52
C GLU A 173 4.16 14.53 -11.24
N ILE A 174 2.96 14.43 -11.80
CA ILE A 174 2.47 13.28 -12.58
C ILE A 174 2.90 13.38 -14.05
#